data_9081de217cde68f1844037a76fdbde7a
#
_entry.id   9081de217cde68f1844037a76fdbde7a
#
_cell.length_a   1.000
_cell.length_b   1.000
_cell.length_c   1.000
_cell.angle_alpha   90.00
_cell.angle_beta   90.00
_cell.angle_gamma   90.00
#
_symmetry.space_group_name_H-M   'P 1'
#
loop_
_entity.id
_entity.type
_entity.pdbx_description
1 polymer ?
#
loop_
_entity_poly.entity_id
_entity_poly.type
_entity_poly.pdbx_seq_one_letter_code
_entity_poly.pdbx_strand_id
1 'polypeptide(L)'
;MSVPPDARTTSPTSDPSDERTPIRQSRWSKLSYRLAILIAVLLALSAVVTTTFAVRSVQDAMYDQTLQSMGNVHAAVNSLISAEYQSILDFRSTALEGRRQALIDVSTPVIASLDELRASVDRGELTTSEAQKAALAMLKSIRFGNNDYFFTYDENMTALAHPDPKFEGRNLIDLQDADGRYIVRDARDVALNQGSGFTEYRWVRLGENVPADKIGYVFNYKPWNWIIGTGVYVDDIESEVAVKQEAVESQLAEAFGLVTFTSNSTFFILDDAGDVVVTPAGSDLTSLTSTPSGEALITSLLASPAPSDASIVERSYEASLNGGGIEEGVMTVSSFDPLKWLLVSAAPRSELTAPGRQLALQQALLSILVLIIGLSGGLLLSRRIVRPVESITGAALALSDGTFDPASLNAAAARKDEVGELARTFRRMGEEIIERERKLREQVARLTVVVDHGKVAKAVEEITETEYFQRLKERADALRNRND
;
A
#
# COMPACT_ATOMS: atom_id res chain seq x y z
N MET A 1 -42.96 70.94 11.82
CA MET A 1 -44.28 70.99 12.43
C MET A 1 -44.30 69.94 13.50
N SER A 2 -44.30 70.16 14.63
CA SER A 2 -44.68 70.95 15.76
C SER A 2 -44.05 70.35 17.02
N VAL A 3 -43.41 71.12 17.76
CA VAL A 3 -42.96 71.03 19.13
C VAL A 3 -44.12 71.44 20.04
N PRO A 4 -43.99 71.40 21.36
CA PRO A 4 -44.17 70.48 22.48
C PRO A 4 -45.42 70.92 23.34
N PRO A 5 -45.54 70.85 24.61
CA PRO A 5 -44.68 70.82 25.81
C PRO A 5 -45.22 69.87 26.94
N ASP A 6 -44.81 69.71 28.09
CA ASP A 6 -44.20 70.46 29.21
C ASP A 6 -44.11 69.52 30.47
N ALA A 7 -43.07 69.67 31.18
CA ALA A 7 -42.70 69.72 32.57
C ALA A 7 -43.69 69.34 33.68
N ARG A 8 -43.16 68.62 34.68
CA ARG A 8 -43.11 69.02 36.13
C ARG A 8 -42.44 67.93 36.97
N THR A 9 -41.29 68.27 37.45
CA THR A 9 -40.82 68.28 38.87
C THR A 9 -41.49 67.33 39.86
N THR A 10 -40.69 66.54 40.51
CA THR A 10 -40.46 66.51 41.99
C THR A 10 -39.30 65.57 42.34
N SER A 11 -38.42 66.10 43.18
CA SER A 11 -37.32 65.45 43.88
C SER A 11 -37.87 64.84 45.21
N PRO A 12 -37.03 64.31 46.12
CA PRO A 12 -36.25 63.06 46.07
C PRO A 12 -36.66 62.21 47.28
N THR A 13 -36.43 60.90 47.17
CA THR A 13 -36.38 60.05 48.39
C THR A 13 -35.39 58.94 48.23
N SER A 14 -34.45 58.94 49.18
CA SER A 14 -33.90 57.78 49.86
C SER A 14 -33.30 56.64 49.01
N ASP A 15 -32.00 56.53 49.12
CA ASP A 15 -31.16 55.37 49.08
C ASP A 15 -31.83 54.07 49.60
N PRO A 16 -31.77 53.00 48.84
CA PRO A 16 -31.77 51.70 49.45
C PRO A 16 -30.50 50.91 49.05
N SER A 17 -29.64 50.78 50.03
CA SER A 17 -28.90 49.58 50.31
C SER A 17 -28.30 48.86 49.09
N ASP A 18 -27.00 49.02 48.99
CA ASP A 18 -26.01 48.17 48.32
C ASP A 18 -26.25 46.67 48.59
N GLU A 19 -27.24 46.05 47.89
CA GLU A 19 -27.36 44.63 47.80
C GLU A 19 -26.31 44.11 46.83
N ARG A 20 -25.10 43.84 47.34
CA ARG A 20 -24.11 43.06 46.66
C ARG A 20 -24.68 41.66 46.43
N THR A 21 -25.31 41.46 45.26
CA THR A 21 -25.66 40.13 44.78
C THR A 21 -24.40 39.26 44.77
N PRO A 22 -24.41 38.06 45.39
CA PRO A 22 -23.26 37.18 45.37
C PRO A 22 -23.04 36.76 43.93
N ILE A 23 -21.88 37.14 43.36
CA ILE A 23 -21.43 36.68 42.06
C ILE A 23 -21.41 35.18 42.08
N ARG A 24 -22.42 34.55 41.47
CA ARG A 24 -22.54 33.08 41.31
C ARG A 24 -21.39 32.67 40.38
N GLN A 25 -20.21 32.39 40.93
CA GLN A 25 -19.06 31.90 40.17
C GLN A 25 -19.48 30.70 39.34
N SER A 26 -19.43 30.85 38.03
CA SER A 26 -19.69 29.77 37.07
C SER A 26 -18.85 28.56 37.46
N ARG A 27 -19.45 27.37 37.39
CA ARG A 27 -18.73 26.08 37.62
C ARG A 27 -17.45 25.97 36.80
N TRP A 28 -17.38 26.67 35.66
CA TRP A 28 -16.26 26.70 34.73
C TRP A 28 -15.07 27.57 35.18
N SER A 29 -15.26 28.43 36.16
CA SER A 29 -14.19 29.29 36.69
C SER A 29 -13.34 28.65 37.78
N LYS A 30 -13.71 27.49 38.29
CA LYS A 30 -12.96 26.78 39.32
C LYS A 30 -11.69 26.14 38.76
N LEU A 31 -10.57 26.32 39.42
CA LEU A 31 -9.24 25.80 39.02
C LEU A 31 -9.27 24.30 38.75
N SER A 32 -10.03 23.55 39.52
CA SER A 32 -10.23 22.11 39.38
C SER A 32 -10.82 21.69 38.04
N TYR A 33 -11.78 22.46 37.50
CA TYR A 33 -12.39 22.18 36.19
C TYR A 33 -11.42 22.52 35.05
N ARG A 34 -10.69 23.63 35.15
CA ARG A 34 -9.69 24.02 34.15
C ARG A 34 -8.57 23.00 34.06
N LEU A 35 -8.08 22.48 35.19
CA LEU A 35 -7.04 21.46 35.21
C LEU A 35 -7.54 20.14 34.61
N ALA A 36 -8.74 19.70 34.94
CA ALA A 36 -9.34 18.48 34.40
C ALA A 36 -9.55 18.58 32.89
N ILE A 37 -10.02 19.72 32.39
CA ILE A 37 -10.18 19.97 30.95
C ILE A 37 -8.82 19.97 30.26
N LEU A 38 -7.81 20.63 30.83
CA LEU A 38 -6.46 20.66 30.25
C LEU A 38 -5.89 19.23 30.11
N ILE A 39 -5.99 18.42 31.16
CA ILE A 39 -5.54 17.02 31.13
C ILE A 39 -6.31 16.22 30.07
N ALA A 40 -7.63 16.37 30.01
CA ALA A 40 -8.47 15.69 29.02
C ALA A 40 -8.09 16.09 27.58
N VAL A 41 -7.85 17.39 27.32
CA VAL A 41 -7.44 17.88 25.99
C VAL A 41 -6.05 17.35 25.62
N LEU A 42 -5.09 17.36 26.55
CA LEU A 42 -3.76 16.82 26.31
C LEU A 42 -3.78 15.33 26.02
N LEU A 43 -4.57 14.55 26.76
CA LEU A 43 -4.73 13.11 26.54
C LEU A 43 -5.42 12.84 25.20
N ALA A 44 -6.48 13.58 24.87
CA ALA A 44 -7.18 13.46 23.60
C ALA A 44 -6.25 13.82 22.41
N LEU A 45 -5.50 14.90 22.53
CA LEU A 45 -4.53 15.32 21.50
C LEU A 45 -3.43 14.25 21.32
N SER A 46 -2.86 13.77 22.40
CA SER A 46 -1.87 12.69 22.38
C SER A 46 -2.43 11.42 21.71
N ALA A 47 -3.66 11.05 22.04
CA ALA A 47 -4.33 9.89 21.44
C ALA A 47 -4.52 10.05 19.93
N VAL A 48 -4.97 11.22 19.48
CA VAL A 48 -5.13 11.50 18.04
C VAL A 48 -3.80 11.44 17.32
N VAL A 49 -2.75 12.06 17.87
CA VAL A 49 -1.42 12.07 17.26
C VAL A 49 -0.84 10.66 17.17
N THR A 50 -0.87 9.90 18.26
CA THR A 50 -0.33 8.53 18.29
C THR A 50 -1.10 7.58 17.38
N THR A 51 -2.45 7.68 17.37
CA THR A 51 -3.28 6.85 16.47
C THR A 51 -3.02 7.18 15.01
N THR A 52 -2.98 8.48 14.65
CA THR A 52 -2.73 8.89 13.26
C THR A 52 -1.34 8.45 12.80
N PHE A 53 -0.34 8.58 13.65
CA PHE A 53 1.02 8.15 13.34
C PHE A 53 1.10 6.62 13.19
N ALA A 54 0.53 5.86 14.12
CA ALA A 54 0.55 4.40 14.08
C ALA A 54 -0.18 3.85 12.84
N VAL A 55 -1.37 4.40 12.50
CA VAL A 55 -2.13 3.98 11.32
C VAL A 55 -1.34 4.24 10.04
N ARG A 56 -0.77 5.45 9.88
CA ARG A 56 0.05 5.78 8.71
C ARG A 56 1.27 4.87 8.61
N SER A 57 2.02 4.73 9.70
CA SER A 57 3.22 3.88 9.72
C SER A 57 2.93 2.43 9.33
N VAL A 58 1.78 1.88 9.75
CA VAL A 58 1.39 0.52 9.36
C VAL A 58 0.93 0.45 7.91
N GLN A 59 0.18 1.47 7.44
CA GLN A 59 -0.22 1.52 6.04
C GLN A 59 0.99 1.62 5.10
N ASP A 60 1.94 2.49 5.41
CA ASP A 60 3.18 2.63 4.63
C ASP A 60 3.99 1.33 4.65
N ALA A 61 4.16 0.71 5.81
CA ALA A 61 4.87 -0.56 5.93
C ALA A 61 4.20 -1.71 5.16
N MET A 62 2.87 -1.80 5.20
CA MET A 62 2.11 -2.80 4.43
C MET A 62 2.20 -2.56 2.93
N TYR A 63 2.15 -1.29 2.51
CA TYR A 63 2.32 -0.90 1.11
C TYR A 63 3.69 -1.32 0.60
N ASP A 64 4.76 -0.92 1.28
CA ASP A 64 6.13 -1.27 0.92
C ASP A 64 6.34 -2.80 0.91
N GLN A 65 5.83 -3.50 1.92
CA GLN A 65 5.93 -4.96 2.00
C GLN A 65 5.19 -5.64 0.84
N THR A 66 4.01 -5.15 0.46
CA THR A 66 3.25 -5.71 -0.66
C THR A 66 3.98 -5.48 -1.97
N LEU A 67 4.48 -4.27 -2.23
CA LEU A 67 5.28 -3.97 -3.43
C LEU A 67 6.54 -4.84 -3.50
N GLN A 68 7.25 -4.99 -2.39
CA GLN A 68 8.42 -5.85 -2.32
C GLN A 68 8.06 -7.32 -2.60
N SER A 69 6.94 -7.80 -2.06
CA SER A 69 6.44 -9.16 -2.31
C SER A 69 6.07 -9.35 -3.78
N MET A 70 5.33 -8.39 -4.38
CA MET A 70 5.02 -8.38 -5.81
C MET A 70 6.31 -8.43 -6.62
N GLY A 71 7.30 -7.59 -6.29
CA GLY A 71 8.61 -7.57 -6.93
C GLY A 71 9.35 -8.90 -6.88
N ASN A 72 9.37 -9.54 -5.73
CA ASN A 72 9.99 -10.85 -5.56
C ASN A 72 9.31 -11.92 -6.42
N VAL A 73 7.98 -11.88 -6.51
CA VAL A 73 7.21 -12.80 -7.36
C VAL A 73 7.52 -12.54 -8.84
N HIS A 74 7.53 -11.28 -9.30
CA HIS A 74 7.93 -10.96 -10.66
C HIS A 74 9.33 -11.50 -11.00
N ALA A 75 10.30 -11.30 -10.11
CA ALA A 75 11.66 -11.82 -10.31
C ALA A 75 11.69 -13.34 -10.38
N ALA A 76 10.96 -14.03 -9.50
CA ALA A 76 10.87 -15.50 -9.50
C ALA A 76 10.18 -16.02 -10.76
N VAL A 77 9.07 -15.41 -11.16
CA VAL A 77 8.32 -15.79 -12.38
C VAL A 77 9.16 -15.52 -13.63
N ASN A 78 9.79 -14.37 -13.74
CA ASN A 78 10.71 -14.07 -14.86
C ASN A 78 11.87 -15.08 -14.94
N SER A 79 12.43 -15.48 -13.80
CA SER A 79 13.48 -16.51 -13.74
C SER A 79 12.94 -17.88 -14.21
N LEU A 80 11.73 -18.26 -13.77
CA LEU A 80 11.09 -19.50 -14.19
C LEU A 80 10.80 -19.49 -15.69
N ILE A 81 10.14 -18.45 -16.20
CA ILE A 81 9.84 -18.30 -17.63
C ILE A 81 11.14 -18.35 -18.45
N SER A 82 12.19 -17.65 -18.01
CA SER A 82 13.49 -17.66 -18.69
C SER A 82 14.09 -19.05 -18.73
N ALA A 83 14.06 -19.81 -17.64
CA ALA A 83 14.59 -21.17 -17.57
C ALA A 83 13.82 -22.13 -18.50
N GLU A 84 12.51 -22.06 -18.47
CA GLU A 84 11.64 -22.91 -19.33
C GLU A 84 11.77 -22.51 -20.81
N TYR A 85 11.82 -21.22 -21.10
CA TYR A 85 12.05 -20.74 -22.47
C TYR A 85 13.39 -21.22 -23.02
N GLN A 86 14.47 -21.14 -22.24
CA GLN A 86 15.78 -21.70 -22.63
C GLN A 86 15.70 -23.23 -22.83
N SER A 87 15.00 -23.95 -21.96
CA SER A 87 14.76 -25.39 -22.12
C SER A 87 14.06 -25.72 -23.43
N ILE A 88 13.05 -24.94 -23.83
CA ILE A 88 12.36 -25.08 -25.13
C ILE A 88 13.31 -24.82 -26.29
N LEU A 89 14.12 -23.76 -26.22
CA LEU A 89 15.12 -23.45 -27.25
C LEU A 89 16.18 -24.55 -27.38
N ASP A 90 16.67 -25.08 -26.27
CA ASP A 90 17.64 -26.17 -26.23
C ASP A 90 17.05 -27.48 -26.81
N PHE A 91 15.80 -27.78 -26.44
CA PHE A 91 15.09 -28.91 -27.03
C PHE A 91 14.97 -28.75 -28.54
N ARG A 92 14.48 -27.63 -29.03
CA ARG A 92 14.35 -27.33 -30.47
C ARG A 92 15.70 -27.43 -31.18
N SER A 93 16.73 -26.84 -30.64
CA SER A 93 18.08 -26.88 -31.19
C SER A 93 18.62 -28.33 -31.28
N THR A 94 18.49 -29.09 -30.19
CA THR A 94 18.93 -30.49 -30.12
C THR A 94 18.16 -31.38 -31.09
N ALA A 95 16.84 -31.21 -31.19
CA ALA A 95 16.01 -31.94 -32.11
C ALA A 95 16.37 -31.65 -33.58
N LEU A 96 16.56 -30.35 -33.92
CA LEU A 96 16.98 -29.95 -35.26
C LEU A 96 18.38 -30.50 -35.61
N GLU A 97 19.33 -30.47 -34.67
CA GLU A 97 20.66 -31.02 -34.89
C GLU A 97 20.64 -32.54 -35.05
N GLY A 98 19.80 -33.22 -34.29
CA GLY A 98 19.52 -34.67 -34.48
C GLY A 98 18.98 -34.99 -35.87
N ARG A 99 18.08 -34.15 -36.43
CA ARG A 99 17.58 -34.32 -37.81
C ARG A 99 18.67 -34.07 -38.84
N ARG A 100 19.52 -33.05 -38.64
CA ARG A 100 20.68 -32.79 -39.51
C ARG A 100 21.65 -33.93 -39.53
N GLN A 101 22.00 -34.50 -38.39
CA GLN A 101 22.87 -35.67 -38.29
C GLN A 101 22.26 -36.89 -38.98
N ALA A 102 20.96 -37.14 -38.79
CA ALA A 102 20.28 -38.26 -39.47
C ALA A 102 20.30 -38.15 -41.00
N LEU A 103 20.27 -36.91 -41.56
CA LEU A 103 20.40 -36.68 -43.00
C LEU A 103 21.82 -37.01 -43.50
N ILE A 104 22.86 -36.68 -42.74
CA ILE A 104 24.24 -37.05 -43.04
C ILE A 104 24.37 -38.61 -42.99
N ASP A 105 23.86 -39.21 -41.94
CA ASP A 105 23.98 -40.65 -41.73
C ASP A 105 23.30 -41.44 -42.87
N VAL A 106 22.13 -40.99 -43.32
CA VAL A 106 21.39 -41.62 -44.43
C VAL A 106 22.10 -41.37 -45.80
N SER A 107 22.78 -40.25 -45.94
CA SER A 107 23.50 -39.90 -47.18
C SER A 107 24.83 -40.60 -47.30
N THR A 108 25.50 -40.97 -46.22
CA THR A 108 26.80 -41.64 -46.21
C THR A 108 26.81 -42.97 -46.98
N PRO A 109 25.89 -43.94 -46.74
CA PRO A 109 25.84 -45.19 -47.52
C PRO A 109 25.42 -44.95 -48.97
N VAL A 110 24.65 -43.88 -49.24
CA VAL A 110 24.29 -43.53 -50.64
C VAL A 110 25.53 -43.08 -51.41
N ILE A 111 26.36 -42.21 -50.80
CA ILE A 111 27.63 -41.77 -51.39
C ILE A 111 28.54 -42.97 -51.65
N ALA A 112 28.68 -43.90 -50.70
CA ALA A 112 29.47 -45.11 -50.85
C ALA A 112 28.98 -45.98 -52.03
N SER A 113 27.63 -46.08 -52.18
CA SER A 113 27.04 -46.83 -53.29
C SER A 113 27.31 -46.16 -54.68
N LEU A 114 27.31 -44.82 -54.71
CA LEU A 114 27.68 -44.06 -55.90
C LEU A 114 29.15 -44.24 -56.25
N ASP A 115 30.03 -44.27 -55.26
CA ASP A 115 31.47 -44.52 -55.46
C ASP A 115 31.75 -45.92 -55.96
N GLU A 116 31.00 -46.95 -55.52
CA GLU A 116 31.13 -48.33 -56.03
C GLU A 116 30.66 -48.43 -57.50
N LEU A 117 29.54 -47.77 -57.85
CA LEU A 117 29.11 -47.70 -59.26
C LEU A 117 30.15 -47.00 -60.14
N ARG A 118 30.82 -45.97 -59.65
CA ARG A 118 31.92 -45.33 -60.33
C ARG A 118 33.14 -46.25 -60.46
N ALA A 119 33.50 -46.93 -59.40
CA ALA A 119 34.61 -47.89 -59.42
C ALA A 119 34.37 -49.03 -60.46
N SER A 120 33.10 -49.45 -60.62
CA SER A 120 32.73 -50.43 -61.67
C SER A 120 32.96 -49.89 -63.10
N VAL A 121 32.82 -48.56 -63.30
CA VAL A 121 33.22 -47.90 -64.57
C VAL A 121 34.75 -47.91 -64.74
N ASP A 122 35.47 -47.59 -63.67
CA ASP A 122 36.94 -47.56 -63.68
C ASP A 122 37.53 -48.96 -63.95
N ARG A 123 36.85 -50.06 -63.55
CA ARG A 123 37.19 -51.46 -63.84
C ARG A 123 36.74 -51.94 -65.25
N GLY A 124 35.95 -51.14 -65.95
CA GLY A 124 35.42 -51.51 -67.25
C GLY A 124 34.23 -52.49 -67.21
N GLU A 125 33.59 -52.65 -66.08
CA GLU A 125 32.43 -53.55 -65.88
C GLU A 125 31.13 -52.88 -66.37
N LEU A 126 31.07 -51.53 -66.27
CA LEU A 126 29.95 -50.70 -66.73
C LEU A 126 30.44 -49.55 -67.58
N THR A 127 29.64 -49.08 -68.51
CA THR A 127 29.82 -47.75 -69.10
C THR A 127 29.35 -46.66 -68.07
N THR A 128 29.91 -45.44 -68.24
CA THR A 128 29.46 -44.31 -67.40
C THR A 128 27.97 -44.11 -67.50
N SER A 129 27.37 -44.25 -68.69
CA SER A 129 25.91 -44.10 -68.86
C SER A 129 25.10 -45.18 -68.12
N GLU A 130 25.58 -46.42 -68.10
CA GLU A 130 24.90 -47.51 -67.34
C GLU A 130 25.02 -47.30 -65.86
N ALA A 131 26.20 -46.89 -65.34
CA ALA A 131 26.39 -46.58 -63.92
C ALA A 131 25.53 -45.39 -63.45
N GLN A 132 25.49 -44.31 -64.24
CA GLN A 132 24.63 -43.17 -63.96
C GLN A 132 23.14 -43.56 -63.95
N LYS A 133 22.70 -44.35 -64.94
CA LYS A 133 21.30 -44.86 -64.96
C LYS A 133 20.95 -45.73 -63.75
N ALA A 134 21.87 -46.59 -63.35
CA ALA A 134 21.70 -47.39 -62.12
C ALA A 134 21.65 -46.51 -60.85
N ALA A 135 22.52 -45.53 -60.76
CA ALA A 135 22.56 -44.58 -59.67
C ALA A 135 21.25 -43.76 -59.53
N LEU A 136 20.74 -43.21 -60.64
CA LEU A 136 19.48 -42.45 -60.64
C LEU A 136 18.27 -43.35 -60.26
N ALA A 137 18.24 -44.58 -60.74
CA ALA A 137 17.22 -45.57 -60.37
C ALA A 137 17.27 -45.91 -58.88
N MET A 138 18.47 -46.10 -58.32
CA MET A 138 18.69 -46.31 -56.88
C MET A 138 18.21 -45.10 -56.09
N LEU A 139 18.69 -43.91 -56.38
CA LEU A 139 18.35 -42.65 -55.68
C LEU A 139 16.82 -42.41 -55.69
N LYS A 140 16.17 -42.65 -56.84
CA LYS A 140 14.73 -42.51 -56.97
C LYS A 140 13.92 -43.52 -56.13
N SER A 141 14.49 -44.69 -55.90
CA SER A 141 13.84 -45.76 -55.12
C SER A 141 13.96 -45.65 -53.62
N ILE A 142 14.99 -44.92 -53.13
CA ILE A 142 15.25 -44.78 -51.67
C ILE A 142 14.11 -44.05 -51.01
N ARG A 143 13.58 -44.64 -49.93
CA ARG A 143 12.68 -44.03 -49.00
C ARG A 143 13.16 -44.29 -47.59
N PHE A 144 13.02 -43.34 -46.71
CA PHE A 144 13.39 -43.42 -45.30
C PHE A 144 12.45 -42.57 -44.46
N GLY A 145 12.53 -42.64 -43.14
CA GLY A 145 11.71 -41.83 -42.23
C GLY A 145 10.21 -41.86 -42.58
N ASN A 146 9.58 -40.72 -42.67
CA ASN A 146 8.18 -40.55 -43.06
C ASN A 146 7.99 -40.42 -44.57
N ASN A 147 8.54 -41.40 -45.35
CA ASN A 147 8.52 -41.39 -46.81
C ASN A 147 9.39 -40.28 -47.44
N ASP A 148 10.45 -39.88 -46.74
CA ASP A 148 11.47 -38.95 -47.27
C ASP A 148 12.27 -39.58 -48.39
N TYR A 149 12.93 -38.77 -49.20
CA TYR A 149 13.46 -39.14 -50.47
C TYR A 149 14.71 -38.37 -50.86
N PHE A 150 15.47 -38.91 -51.86
CA PHE A 150 16.54 -38.20 -52.55
C PHE A 150 16.06 -37.54 -53.84
N PHE A 151 16.69 -36.42 -54.17
CA PHE A 151 16.56 -35.74 -55.46
C PHE A 151 17.93 -35.46 -56.01
N THR A 152 18.01 -35.35 -57.35
CA THR A 152 19.30 -35.18 -58.04
C THR A 152 19.14 -34.15 -59.14
N TYR A 153 20.08 -33.22 -59.23
CA TYR A 153 20.20 -32.24 -60.32
C TYR A 153 21.53 -32.39 -61.04
N ASP A 154 21.54 -32.06 -62.31
CA ASP A 154 22.77 -31.87 -63.08
C ASP A 154 23.39 -30.49 -62.77
N GLU A 155 24.51 -30.16 -63.43
CA GLU A 155 25.21 -28.88 -63.29
C GLU A 155 24.37 -27.67 -63.70
N ASN A 156 23.33 -27.85 -64.53
CA ASN A 156 22.40 -26.80 -64.97
C ASN A 156 21.13 -26.75 -64.12
N MET A 157 21.05 -27.49 -63.05
CA MET A 157 19.88 -27.62 -62.15
C MET A 157 18.66 -28.27 -62.85
N THR A 158 18.91 -29.11 -63.86
CA THR A 158 17.87 -29.97 -64.41
C THR A 158 17.67 -31.18 -63.47
N ALA A 159 16.46 -31.50 -63.09
CA ALA A 159 16.17 -32.64 -62.21
C ALA A 159 16.39 -33.92 -62.97
N LEU A 160 17.39 -34.71 -62.54
CA LEU A 160 17.71 -36.06 -63.11
C LEU A 160 16.93 -37.15 -62.44
N ALA A 161 16.66 -37.04 -61.13
CA ALA A 161 15.83 -37.94 -60.36
C ALA A 161 15.04 -37.15 -59.33
N HIS A 162 13.72 -37.39 -59.28
CA HIS A 162 12.82 -36.87 -58.30
C HIS A 162 11.67 -37.83 -58.08
N PRO A 163 11.15 -38.06 -56.83
CA PRO A 163 10.04 -39.00 -56.63
C PRO A 163 8.72 -38.53 -57.24
N ASP A 164 8.52 -37.20 -57.37
CA ASP A 164 7.40 -36.65 -58.12
C ASP A 164 7.81 -36.43 -59.57
N PRO A 165 7.20 -37.20 -60.50
CA PRO A 165 7.58 -37.19 -61.91
C PRO A 165 7.42 -35.81 -62.61
N LYS A 166 6.60 -34.93 -62.04
CA LYS A 166 6.38 -33.57 -62.63
C LYS A 166 7.65 -32.70 -62.67
N PHE A 167 8.65 -33.00 -61.85
CA PHE A 167 9.89 -32.26 -61.76
C PHE A 167 11.01 -32.86 -62.67
N GLU A 168 10.97 -34.15 -62.98
CA GLU A 168 12.03 -34.80 -63.80
C GLU A 168 12.18 -34.19 -65.18
N GLY A 169 13.41 -33.99 -65.61
CA GLY A 169 13.77 -33.43 -66.93
C GLY A 169 13.56 -31.91 -67.02
N ARG A 170 13.13 -31.26 -65.97
CA ARG A 170 12.90 -29.81 -65.94
C ARG A 170 14.08 -29.07 -65.30
N ASN A 171 14.45 -27.94 -65.81
CA ASN A 171 15.32 -27.02 -65.13
C ASN A 171 14.52 -26.34 -64.01
N LEU A 172 15.00 -26.47 -62.77
CA LEU A 172 14.31 -26.02 -61.58
C LEU A 172 15.03 -24.86 -60.87
N ILE A 173 15.99 -24.21 -61.53
CA ILE A 173 16.81 -23.13 -60.93
C ILE A 173 15.95 -21.98 -60.34
N ASP A 174 14.80 -21.73 -60.93
CA ASP A 174 13.88 -20.66 -60.52
C ASP A 174 12.68 -21.20 -59.68
N LEU A 175 12.76 -22.47 -59.21
CA LEU A 175 11.73 -23.00 -58.34
C LEU A 175 11.75 -22.33 -56.97
N GLN A 176 10.58 -21.80 -56.59
CA GLN A 176 10.35 -21.17 -55.31
C GLN A 176 9.54 -22.10 -54.39
N ASP A 177 9.79 -21.99 -53.10
CA ASP A 177 8.96 -22.56 -52.04
C ASP A 177 7.69 -21.74 -51.78
N ALA A 178 6.95 -22.09 -50.74
CA ALA A 178 5.74 -21.38 -50.31
C ALA A 178 5.97 -19.93 -49.85
N ASP A 179 7.19 -19.64 -49.41
CA ASP A 179 7.58 -18.31 -48.91
C ASP A 179 8.37 -17.48 -49.98
N GLY A 180 8.47 -18.01 -51.21
CA GLY A 180 9.12 -17.31 -52.35
C GLY A 180 10.65 -17.46 -52.40
N ARG A 181 11.25 -18.37 -51.60
CA ARG A 181 12.70 -18.65 -51.62
C ARG A 181 13.07 -19.55 -52.79
N TYR A 182 14.19 -19.23 -53.49
CA TYR A 182 14.71 -20.00 -54.61
C TYR A 182 15.48 -21.23 -54.11
N ILE A 183 14.77 -22.30 -53.72
CA ILE A 183 15.31 -23.46 -53.01
C ILE A 183 16.38 -24.23 -53.76
N VAL A 184 16.28 -24.29 -55.10
CA VAL A 184 17.26 -25.00 -55.94
C VAL A 184 18.52 -24.14 -56.13
N ARG A 185 18.42 -22.82 -56.17
CA ARG A 185 19.58 -21.92 -56.13
C ARG A 185 20.35 -22.07 -54.82
N ASP A 186 19.63 -22.02 -53.70
CA ASP A 186 20.22 -22.18 -52.36
C ASP A 186 20.94 -23.53 -52.25
N ALA A 187 20.29 -24.64 -52.71
CA ALA A 187 20.89 -25.97 -52.75
C ALA A 187 22.17 -26.05 -53.60
N ARG A 188 22.15 -25.43 -54.81
CA ARG A 188 23.31 -25.34 -55.67
C ARG A 188 24.46 -24.58 -55.00
N ASP A 189 24.17 -23.41 -54.47
CA ASP A 189 25.18 -22.52 -53.89
C ASP A 189 25.85 -23.17 -52.67
N VAL A 190 25.06 -23.87 -51.81
CA VAL A 190 25.61 -24.64 -50.68
C VAL A 190 26.49 -25.81 -51.22
N ALA A 191 26.00 -26.61 -52.16
CA ALA A 191 26.72 -27.77 -52.65
C ALA A 191 28.02 -27.36 -53.39
N LEU A 192 27.99 -26.31 -54.18
CA LEU A 192 29.18 -25.88 -54.97
C LEU A 192 30.20 -25.12 -54.11
N ASN A 193 29.78 -24.27 -53.20
CA ASN A 193 30.70 -23.41 -52.43
C ASN A 193 31.27 -24.12 -51.19
N GLN A 194 30.47 -25.05 -50.57
CA GLN A 194 30.85 -25.71 -49.34
C GLN A 194 31.14 -27.21 -49.54
N GLY A 195 30.81 -27.78 -50.71
CA GLY A 195 30.87 -29.21 -50.98
C GLY A 195 29.63 -29.95 -50.48
N SER A 196 29.15 -29.64 -49.30
CA SER A 196 27.90 -30.14 -48.75
C SER A 196 27.40 -29.17 -47.64
N GLY A 197 26.13 -29.24 -47.29
CA GLY A 197 25.56 -28.44 -46.26
C GLY A 197 24.04 -28.55 -46.19
N PHE A 198 23.46 -27.71 -45.33
CA PHE A 198 22.03 -27.73 -45.07
C PHE A 198 21.33 -26.54 -45.72
N THR A 199 20.05 -26.75 -46.07
CA THR A 199 19.10 -25.74 -46.54
C THR A 199 17.80 -25.89 -45.81
N GLU A 200 17.10 -24.80 -45.52
CA GLU A 200 15.81 -24.77 -44.82
C GLU A 200 14.79 -24.12 -45.75
N TYR A 201 13.63 -24.77 -45.96
CA TYR A 201 12.60 -24.32 -46.88
C TYR A 201 11.25 -24.97 -46.54
N ARG A 202 10.16 -24.40 -47.06
CA ARG A 202 8.82 -24.95 -46.89
C ARG A 202 8.39 -25.75 -48.13
N TRP A 203 8.08 -26.99 -47.92
CA TRP A 203 7.78 -27.90 -49.04
C TRP A 203 6.61 -28.82 -48.75
N VAL A 204 5.89 -29.24 -49.80
CA VAL A 204 4.78 -30.19 -49.66
C VAL A 204 5.32 -31.61 -49.56
N ARG A 205 4.75 -32.43 -48.66
CA ARG A 205 5.04 -33.85 -48.61
C ARG A 205 4.51 -34.56 -49.86
N LEU A 206 5.11 -35.68 -50.18
CA LEU A 206 4.61 -36.54 -51.29
C LEU A 206 3.17 -36.96 -51.03
N GLY A 207 2.27 -36.55 -51.97
CA GLY A 207 0.85 -36.83 -51.85
C GLY A 207 0.01 -35.85 -51.03
N GLU A 208 0.64 -34.83 -50.47
CA GLU A 208 -0.03 -33.75 -49.75
C GLU A 208 -0.04 -32.46 -50.56
N ASN A 209 -0.82 -31.46 -50.06
CA ASN A 209 -0.91 -30.14 -50.69
C ASN A 209 -0.57 -29.00 -49.73
N VAL A 210 -0.30 -29.30 -48.46
CA VAL A 210 0.06 -28.28 -47.45
C VAL A 210 1.56 -28.26 -47.30
N PRO A 211 2.21 -27.06 -47.49
CA PRO A 211 3.64 -26.89 -47.24
C PRO A 211 3.97 -27.03 -45.76
N ALA A 212 5.01 -27.76 -45.43
CA ALA A 212 5.58 -27.88 -44.10
C ALA A 212 7.07 -27.56 -44.12
N ASP A 213 7.60 -27.16 -42.93
CA ASP A 213 9.01 -26.81 -42.76
C ASP A 213 9.89 -28.05 -42.99
N LYS A 214 10.91 -27.92 -43.81
CA LYS A 214 11.82 -28.98 -44.24
C LYS A 214 13.26 -28.57 -44.11
N ILE A 215 14.11 -29.40 -43.54
CA ILE A 215 15.55 -29.30 -43.58
C ILE A 215 16.05 -30.21 -44.68
N GLY A 216 16.77 -29.64 -45.65
CA GLY A 216 17.49 -30.39 -46.70
C GLY A 216 18.97 -30.48 -46.39
N TYR A 217 19.56 -31.61 -46.68
CA TYR A 217 20.99 -31.81 -46.80
C TYR A 217 21.36 -32.02 -48.25
N VAL A 218 22.30 -31.24 -48.79
CA VAL A 218 22.74 -31.28 -50.17
C VAL A 218 24.24 -31.47 -50.24
N PHE A 219 24.68 -32.23 -51.23
CA PHE A 219 26.10 -32.47 -51.47
C PHE A 219 26.42 -32.49 -52.96
N ASN A 220 27.65 -32.09 -53.31
CA ASN A 220 28.17 -32.12 -54.66
C ASN A 220 28.90 -33.44 -54.92
N TYR A 221 28.32 -34.32 -55.75
CA TYR A 221 28.98 -35.53 -56.24
C TYR A 221 29.80 -35.20 -57.49
N LYS A 222 31.03 -34.73 -57.23
CA LYS A 222 31.95 -34.23 -58.28
C LYS A 222 32.21 -35.16 -59.45
N PRO A 223 32.32 -36.55 -59.29
CA PRO A 223 32.62 -37.42 -60.42
C PRO A 223 31.65 -37.32 -61.57
N TRP A 224 30.40 -36.95 -61.33
CA TRP A 224 29.36 -36.82 -62.37
C TRP A 224 28.76 -35.42 -62.47
N ASN A 225 29.31 -34.44 -61.75
CA ASN A 225 28.78 -33.08 -61.62
C ASN A 225 27.33 -33.02 -61.18
N TRP A 226 26.98 -33.92 -60.24
CA TRP A 226 25.62 -34.00 -59.71
C TRP A 226 25.52 -33.27 -58.37
N ILE A 227 24.42 -32.54 -58.20
CA ILE A 227 23.99 -32.06 -56.88
C ILE A 227 22.88 -32.96 -56.40
N ILE A 228 23.17 -33.67 -55.35
CA ILE A 228 22.25 -34.64 -54.73
C ILE A 228 21.81 -34.09 -53.41
N GLY A 229 20.52 -34.18 -53.14
CA GLY A 229 19.96 -33.73 -51.88
C GLY A 229 18.89 -34.65 -51.34
N THR A 230 18.68 -34.55 -50.07
CA THR A 230 17.59 -35.20 -49.35
C THR A 230 17.08 -34.25 -48.24
N GLY A 231 16.01 -34.58 -47.56
CA GLY A 231 15.52 -33.73 -46.47
C GLY A 231 14.40 -34.38 -45.65
N VAL A 232 14.26 -33.89 -44.45
CA VAL A 232 13.20 -34.32 -43.51
C VAL A 232 12.34 -33.12 -43.11
N TYR A 233 11.07 -33.38 -42.79
CA TYR A 233 10.15 -32.37 -42.27
C TYR A 233 10.34 -32.23 -40.79
N VAL A 234 10.16 -31.01 -40.29
CA VAL A 234 10.42 -30.67 -38.88
C VAL A 234 9.23 -30.00 -38.18
N ASP A 235 8.06 -30.03 -38.80
CA ASP A 235 6.81 -29.52 -38.23
C ASP A 235 6.33 -30.33 -37.02
N ASP A 236 6.79 -31.56 -36.87
CA ASP A 236 6.62 -32.38 -35.65
C ASP A 236 7.40 -31.74 -34.47
N ILE A 237 8.58 -31.20 -34.71
CA ILE A 237 9.37 -30.49 -33.70
C ILE A 237 8.64 -29.22 -33.26
N GLU A 238 8.14 -28.39 -34.20
CA GLU A 238 7.38 -27.21 -33.90
C GLU A 238 6.08 -27.52 -33.15
N SER A 239 5.42 -28.62 -33.51
CA SER A 239 4.24 -29.10 -32.77
C SER A 239 4.57 -29.52 -31.34
N GLU A 240 5.71 -30.16 -31.11
CA GLU A 240 6.16 -30.54 -29.75
C GLU A 240 6.62 -29.31 -28.95
N VAL A 241 7.23 -28.31 -29.57
CA VAL A 241 7.54 -27.00 -28.97
C VAL A 241 6.27 -26.33 -28.51
N ALA A 242 5.22 -26.28 -29.33
CA ALA A 242 3.93 -25.71 -28.97
C ALA A 242 3.29 -26.42 -27.75
N VAL A 243 3.32 -27.76 -27.72
CA VAL A 243 2.84 -28.54 -26.55
C VAL A 243 3.65 -28.21 -25.29
N LYS A 244 4.97 -28.05 -25.40
CA LYS A 244 5.80 -27.67 -24.25
C LYS A 244 5.49 -26.26 -23.77
N GLN A 245 5.24 -25.30 -24.67
CA GLN A 245 4.84 -23.96 -24.32
C GLN A 245 3.49 -23.94 -23.57
N GLU A 246 2.49 -24.67 -24.07
CA GLU A 246 1.19 -24.79 -23.41
C GLU A 246 1.33 -25.43 -22.01
N ALA A 247 2.23 -26.39 -21.84
CA ALA A 247 2.52 -27.00 -20.53
C ALA A 247 3.12 -25.96 -19.58
N VAL A 248 4.02 -25.08 -20.03
CA VAL A 248 4.58 -23.99 -19.23
C VAL A 248 3.49 -23.00 -18.82
N GLU A 249 2.64 -22.57 -19.74
CA GLU A 249 1.50 -21.67 -19.46
C GLU A 249 0.56 -22.28 -18.39
N SER A 250 0.27 -23.58 -18.49
CA SER A 250 -0.53 -24.30 -17.49
C SER A 250 0.15 -24.37 -16.12
N GLN A 251 1.45 -24.62 -16.06
CA GLN A 251 2.22 -24.63 -14.81
C GLN A 251 2.27 -23.24 -14.16
N LEU A 252 2.43 -22.20 -14.96
CA LEU A 252 2.38 -20.81 -14.48
C LEU A 252 1.00 -20.48 -13.92
N ALA A 253 -0.09 -20.88 -14.58
CA ALA A 253 -1.45 -20.67 -14.09
C ALA A 253 -1.70 -21.35 -12.73
N GLU A 254 -1.19 -22.57 -12.53
CA GLU A 254 -1.26 -23.27 -11.24
C GLU A 254 -0.41 -22.53 -10.17
N ALA A 255 0.82 -22.17 -10.51
CA ALA A 255 1.71 -21.45 -9.61
C ALA A 255 1.12 -20.10 -9.19
N PHE A 256 0.48 -19.38 -10.10
CA PHE A 256 -0.17 -18.08 -9.81
C PHE A 256 -1.39 -18.23 -8.90
N GLY A 257 -2.10 -19.36 -8.96
CA GLY A 257 -3.18 -19.66 -8.03
C GLY A 257 -2.74 -19.79 -6.57
N LEU A 258 -1.45 -20.07 -6.33
CA LEU A 258 -0.86 -20.14 -5.00
C LEU A 258 -0.27 -18.83 -4.53
N VAL A 259 -0.10 -17.85 -5.41
CA VAL A 259 0.48 -16.54 -5.09
C VAL A 259 -0.63 -15.60 -4.65
N THR A 260 -0.61 -15.22 -3.37
CA THR A 260 -1.50 -14.22 -2.81
C THR A 260 -0.68 -13.16 -2.10
N PHE A 261 -0.84 -11.89 -2.49
CA PHE A 261 -0.28 -10.74 -1.77
C PHE A 261 -1.28 -10.21 -0.76
N THR A 262 -2.55 -10.19 -1.15
CA THR A 262 -3.73 -9.86 -0.36
C THR A 262 -4.89 -10.77 -0.80
N SER A 263 -6.05 -10.74 -0.14
CA SER A 263 -7.18 -11.66 -0.42
C SER A 263 -7.71 -11.54 -1.85
N ASN A 264 -7.71 -10.32 -2.43
CA ASN A 264 -8.19 -10.05 -3.79
C ASN A 264 -7.08 -9.59 -4.75
N SER A 265 -5.81 -9.87 -4.40
CA SER A 265 -4.71 -9.64 -5.33
C SER A 265 -4.75 -10.68 -6.46
N THR A 266 -4.30 -10.26 -7.64
CA THR A 266 -4.22 -11.15 -8.80
C THR A 266 -2.87 -11.00 -9.50
N PHE A 267 -2.47 -12.05 -10.20
CA PHE A 267 -1.31 -12.06 -11.07
C PHE A 267 -1.72 -12.65 -12.43
N PHE A 268 -1.39 -12.01 -13.52
CA PHE A 268 -1.72 -12.48 -14.86
C PHE A 268 -0.67 -12.05 -15.88
N ILE A 269 -0.69 -12.69 -17.04
CA ILE A 269 0.21 -12.38 -18.17
C ILE A 269 -0.64 -12.00 -19.37
N LEU A 270 -0.25 -10.88 -20.00
CA LEU A 270 -0.79 -10.41 -21.27
C LEU A 270 0.25 -10.63 -22.39
N ASP A 271 -0.22 -10.91 -23.60
CA ASP A 271 0.61 -10.83 -24.81
C ASP A 271 0.64 -9.41 -25.41
N ASP A 272 1.30 -9.25 -26.56
CA ASP A 272 1.40 -7.97 -27.27
C ASP A 272 0.11 -7.55 -27.97
N ALA A 273 -0.87 -8.42 -28.10
CA ALA A 273 -2.22 -8.09 -28.57
C ALA A 273 -3.15 -7.62 -27.42
N GLY A 274 -2.76 -7.89 -26.17
CA GLY A 274 -3.55 -7.60 -24.98
C GLY A 274 -4.43 -8.78 -24.54
N ASP A 275 -4.23 -9.94 -25.14
CA ASP A 275 -4.93 -11.15 -24.74
C ASP A 275 -4.31 -11.71 -23.45
N VAL A 276 -5.15 -12.27 -22.59
CA VAL A 276 -4.71 -12.88 -21.33
C VAL A 276 -4.21 -14.28 -21.62
N VAL A 277 -2.89 -14.47 -21.60
CA VAL A 277 -2.22 -15.75 -21.86
C VAL A 277 -2.27 -16.66 -20.63
N VAL A 278 -2.01 -16.10 -19.45
CA VAL A 278 -1.97 -16.86 -18.20
C VAL A 278 -2.79 -16.15 -17.14
N THR A 279 -3.67 -16.87 -16.48
CA THR A 279 -4.46 -16.39 -15.33
C THR A 279 -4.34 -17.40 -14.19
N PRO A 280 -4.44 -16.96 -12.92
CA PRO A 280 -4.44 -17.87 -11.79
C PRO A 280 -5.60 -18.87 -11.88
N ALA A 281 -5.35 -20.12 -11.51
CA ALA A 281 -6.41 -21.14 -11.46
C ALA A 281 -7.54 -20.69 -10.52
N GLY A 282 -8.78 -20.64 -11.05
CA GLY A 282 -9.97 -20.25 -10.31
C GLY A 282 -10.22 -18.73 -10.20
N SER A 283 -9.40 -17.88 -10.82
CA SER A 283 -9.68 -16.43 -10.93
C SER A 283 -10.59 -16.15 -12.11
N ASP A 284 -11.47 -15.15 -11.94
CA ASP A 284 -12.35 -14.64 -12.99
C ASP A 284 -11.86 -13.26 -13.45
N LEU A 285 -11.03 -13.25 -14.48
CA LEU A 285 -10.55 -12.01 -15.13
C LEU A 285 -11.41 -11.58 -16.33
N THR A 286 -12.60 -12.15 -16.51
CA THR A 286 -13.50 -11.77 -17.61
C THR A 286 -13.84 -10.28 -17.60
N SER A 287 -13.91 -9.66 -16.44
CA SER A 287 -14.13 -8.22 -16.31
C SER A 287 -12.99 -7.38 -16.88
N LEU A 288 -11.76 -7.88 -16.92
CA LEU A 288 -10.62 -7.20 -17.52
C LEU A 288 -10.77 -7.05 -19.03
N THR A 289 -11.33 -8.05 -19.71
CA THR A 289 -11.50 -8.09 -21.17
C THR A 289 -12.89 -7.69 -21.64
N SER A 290 -13.90 -7.63 -20.73
CA SER A 290 -15.30 -7.39 -21.09
C SER A 290 -15.86 -6.06 -20.58
N THR A 291 -15.10 -5.28 -19.81
CA THR A 291 -15.54 -3.98 -19.31
C THR A 291 -14.74 -2.83 -19.93
N PRO A 292 -15.33 -1.64 -20.13
CA PRO A 292 -14.61 -0.48 -20.66
C PRO A 292 -13.41 -0.06 -19.81
N SER A 293 -13.47 -0.25 -18.49
CA SER A 293 -12.36 0.06 -17.57
C SER A 293 -11.20 -0.94 -17.73
N GLY A 294 -11.52 -2.22 -17.91
CA GLY A 294 -10.51 -3.26 -18.15
C GLY A 294 -9.83 -3.08 -19.50
N GLU A 295 -10.60 -2.84 -20.58
CA GLU A 295 -10.06 -2.55 -21.92
C GLU A 295 -9.16 -1.30 -21.92
N ALA A 296 -9.56 -0.23 -21.19
CA ALA A 296 -8.75 0.96 -21.02
C ALA A 296 -7.45 0.66 -20.27
N LEU A 297 -7.49 -0.20 -19.26
CA LEU A 297 -6.32 -0.64 -18.54
C LEU A 297 -5.34 -1.41 -19.44
N ILE A 298 -5.82 -2.42 -20.18
CA ILE A 298 -5.00 -3.16 -21.15
C ILE A 298 -4.36 -2.21 -22.16
N THR A 299 -5.16 -1.31 -22.74
CA THR A 299 -4.65 -0.29 -23.70
C THR A 299 -3.54 0.55 -23.08
N SER A 300 -3.67 0.96 -21.82
CA SER A 300 -2.66 1.75 -21.11
C SER A 300 -1.38 0.96 -20.84
N LEU A 301 -1.50 -0.34 -20.57
CA LEU A 301 -0.37 -1.24 -20.34
C LEU A 301 0.43 -1.45 -21.63
N LEU A 302 -0.25 -1.67 -22.76
CA LEU A 302 0.36 -1.86 -24.07
C LEU A 302 0.99 -0.56 -24.61
N ALA A 303 0.36 0.60 -24.35
CA ALA A 303 0.89 1.90 -24.79
C ALA A 303 2.19 2.30 -24.09
N SER A 304 2.45 1.75 -22.91
CA SER A 304 3.64 2.05 -22.12
C SER A 304 4.15 0.78 -21.44
N PRO A 305 4.73 -0.16 -22.19
CA PRO A 305 5.22 -1.42 -21.63
C PRO A 305 6.33 -1.15 -20.59
N ALA A 306 6.55 -2.15 -19.72
CA ALA A 306 7.68 -2.10 -18.81
C ALA A 306 9.01 -2.19 -19.60
N PRO A 307 10.12 -1.66 -19.06
CA PRO A 307 11.43 -1.83 -19.68
C PRO A 307 11.81 -3.30 -19.85
N SER A 308 12.56 -3.57 -20.93
CA SER A 308 12.98 -4.93 -21.34
C SER A 308 13.99 -5.62 -20.41
N ASP A 309 14.53 -4.90 -19.44
CA ASP A 309 15.54 -5.41 -18.48
C ASP A 309 14.94 -6.15 -17.28
N ALA A 310 13.68 -6.57 -17.38
CA ALA A 310 12.91 -7.17 -16.30
C ALA A 310 12.74 -6.25 -15.07
N SER A 311 13.01 -4.95 -15.22
CA SER A 311 12.74 -3.97 -14.18
C SER A 311 11.23 -3.89 -13.93
N ILE A 312 10.88 -3.69 -12.67
CA ILE A 312 9.50 -3.64 -12.23
C ILE A 312 9.06 -2.19 -12.20
N VAL A 313 7.94 -1.89 -12.86
CA VAL A 313 7.33 -0.57 -12.85
C VAL A 313 6.06 -0.60 -12.04
N GLU A 314 6.00 0.25 -11.01
CA GLU A 314 4.79 0.47 -10.23
C GLU A 314 3.83 1.41 -10.97
N ARG A 315 2.54 1.07 -10.94
CA ARG A 315 1.45 1.89 -11.51
C ARG A 315 0.21 1.82 -10.62
N SER A 316 -0.59 2.86 -10.65
CA SER A 316 -1.95 2.82 -10.12
C SER A 316 -2.92 2.39 -11.22
N TYR A 317 -3.98 1.69 -10.84
CA TYR A 317 -5.07 1.31 -11.73
C TYR A 317 -6.43 1.64 -11.11
N GLU A 318 -7.42 1.80 -12.00
CA GLU A 318 -8.83 1.95 -11.65
C GLU A 318 -9.63 1.06 -12.60
N ALA A 319 -9.89 -0.17 -12.20
CA ALA A 319 -10.59 -1.15 -13.02
C ALA A 319 -11.27 -2.23 -12.16
N SER A 320 -12.18 -2.98 -12.76
CA SER A 320 -12.71 -4.22 -12.19
C SER A 320 -11.86 -5.39 -12.65
N LEU A 321 -11.16 -6.05 -11.75
CA LEU A 321 -10.28 -7.18 -12.07
C LEU A 321 -10.92 -8.56 -11.78
N ASN A 322 -11.72 -8.68 -10.73
CA ASN A 322 -12.22 -9.98 -10.23
C ASN A 322 -13.76 -10.05 -10.23
N GLY A 323 -14.42 -9.51 -11.24
CA GLY A 323 -15.90 -9.55 -11.34
C GLY A 323 -16.64 -8.66 -10.34
N GLY A 324 -15.92 -7.88 -9.53
CA GLY A 324 -16.47 -6.90 -8.59
C GLY A 324 -16.76 -5.54 -9.23
N GLY A 325 -16.90 -4.52 -8.39
CA GLY A 325 -16.97 -3.13 -8.85
C GLY A 325 -15.61 -2.59 -9.32
N ILE A 326 -15.61 -1.36 -9.87
CA ILE A 326 -14.36 -0.66 -10.18
C ILE A 326 -13.65 -0.35 -8.85
N GLU A 327 -12.39 -0.74 -8.74
CA GLU A 327 -11.53 -0.53 -7.58
C GLU A 327 -10.25 0.19 -7.98
N GLU A 328 -9.82 1.10 -7.11
CA GLU A 328 -8.47 1.66 -7.20
C GLU A 328 -7.48 0.71 -6.55
N GLY A 329 -6.33 0.54 -7.19
CA GLY A 329 -5.26 -0.30 -6.66
C GLY A 329 -3.88 0.07 -7.17
N VAL A 330 -2.93 -0.72 -6.75
CA VAL A 330 -1.53 -0.65 -7.19
C VAL A 330 -1.22 -1.92 -7.96
N MET A 331 -0.51 -1.76 -9.06
CA MET A 331 0.00 -2.87 -9.86
C MET A 331 1.50 -2.72 -10.06
N THR A 332 2.16 -3.84 -10.24
CA THR A 332 3.52 -3.89 -10.74
C THR A 332 3.53 -4.61 -12.09
N VAL A 333 4.32 -4.09 -13.00
CA VAL A 333 4.42 -4.59 -14.37
C VAL A 333 5.88 -4.85 -14.68
N SER A 334 6.16 -5.99 -15.30
CA SER A 334 7.46 -6.31 -15.90
C SER A 334 7.24 -6.96 -17.27
N SER A 335 8.25 -6.93 -18.16
CA SER A 335 8.17 -7.54 -19.48
C SER A 335 9.09 -8.76 -19.59
N PHE A 336 8.69 -9.69 -20.47
CA PHE A 336 9.52 -10.79 -20.93
C PHE A 336 9.56 -10.74 -22.46
N ASP A 337 10.55 -10.05 -23.00
CA ASP A 337 10.66 -9.73 -24.43
C ASP A 337 10.65 -10.93 -25.38
N PRO A 338 11.30 -12.08 -25.07
CA PRO A 338 11.34 -13.21 -26.00
C PRO A 338 9.97 -13.74 -26.39
N LEU A 339 8.98 -13.65 -25.50
CA LEU A 339 7.60 -14.03 -25.77
C LEU A 339 6.67 -12.84 -25.92
N LYS A 340 7.20 -11.61 -25.78
CA LYS A 340 6.45 -10.34 -25.76
C LYS A 340 5.35 -10.33 -24.67
N TRP A 341 5.64 -10.95 -23.55
CA TRP A 341 4.72 -11.06 -22.43
C TRP A 341 4.88 -9.88 -21.48
N LEU A 342 3.74 -9.37 -21.00
CA LEU A 342 3.64 -8.44 -19.89
C LEU A 342 3.12 -9.17 -18.66
N LEU A 343 3.95 -9.23 -17.63
CA LEU A 343 3.60 -9.80 -16.34
C LEU A 343 3.01 -8.69 -15.49
N VAL A 344 1.81 -8.89 -14.98
CA VAL A 344 1.08 -7.90 -14.19
C VAL A 344 0.66 -8.53 -12.87
N SER A 345 1.02 -7.90 -11.76
CA SER A 345 0.40 -8.19 -10.46
C SER A 345 -0.36 -6.97 -9.99
N ALA A 346 -1.53 -7.17 -9.41
CA ALA A 346 -2.42 -6.10 -8.97
C ALA A 346 -2.96 -6.39 -7.57
N ALA A 347 -3.02 -5.36 -6.72
CA ALA A 347 -3.59 -5.42 -5.39
C ALA A 347 -4.52 -4.22 -5.15
N PRO A 348 -5.78 -4.43 -4.70
CA PRO A 348 -6.70 -3.37 -4.38
C PRO A 348 -6.22 -2.50 -3.21
N ARG A 349 -6.36 -1.19 -3.34
CA ARG A 349 -5.96 -0.24 -2.29
C ARG A 349 -6.78 -0.40 -1.01
N SER A 350 -8.02 -0.84 -1.13
CA SER A 350 -8.90 -1.14 0.00
C SER A 350 -8.28 -2.18 0.94
N GLU A 351 -7.61 -3.19 0.41
CA GLU A 351 -6.98 -4.25 1.18
C GLU A 351 -5.64 -3.84 1.78
N LEU A 352 -4.87 -3.01 1.10
CA LEU A 352 -3.63 -2.44 1.63
C LEU A 352 -3.91 -1.56 2.86
N THR A 353 -5.10 -0.94 2.93
CA THR A 353 -5.50 -0.08 4.05
C THR A 353 -6.29 -0.80 5.15
N ALA A 354 -6.81 -2.00 4.91
CA ALA A 354 -7.65 -2.77 5.85
C ALA A 354 -6.97 -3.04 7.21
N PRO A 355 -5.69 -3.48 7.29
CA PRO A 355 -5.00 -3.69 8.57
C PRO A 355 -4.86 -2.40 9.37
N GLY A 356 -4.65 -1.26 8.69
CA GLY A 356 -4.61 0.05 9.34
C GLY A 356 -5.94 0.43 10.01
N ARG A 357 -7.09 0.08 9.41
CA ARG A 357 -8.42 0.32 10.01
C ARG A 357 -8.64 -0.50 11.28
N GLN A 358 -8.24 -1.75 11.28
CA GLN A 358 -8.35 -2.63 12.46
C GLN A 358 -7.49 -2.10 13.61
N LEU A 359 -6.27 -1.69 13.32
CA LEU A 359 -5.37 -1.03 14.28
C LEU A 359 -5.94 0.28 14.79
N ALA A 360 -6.55 1.10 13.93
CA ALA A 360 -7.21 2.34 14.32
C ALA A 360 -8.31 2.09 15.34
N LEU A 361 -9.15 1.07 15.15
CA LEU A 361 -10.20 0.69 16.12
C LEU A 361 -9.62 0.25 17.46
N GLN A 362 -8.59 -0.59 17.47
CA GLN A 362 -7.92 -1.02 18.70
C GLN A 362 -7.27 0.14 19.43
N GLN A 363 -6.57 1.02 18.73
CA GLN A 363 -5.97 2.24 19.28
C GLN A 363 -7.04 3.20 19.83
N ALA A 364 -8.17 3.36 19.15
CA ALA A 364 -9.28 4.19 19.61
C ALA A 364 -9.87 3.66 20.93
N LEU A 365 -10.10 2.34 21.04
CA LEU A 365 -10.58 1.72 22.27
C LEU A 365 -9.60 1.91 23.44
N LEU A 366 -8.30 1.69 23.20
CA LEU A 366 -7.26 1.94 24.21
C LEU A 366 -7.20 3.41 24.60
N SER A 367 -7.32 4.33 23.66
CA SER A 367 -7.32 5.77 23.90
C SER A 367 -8.53 6.20 24.75
N ILE A 368 -9.70 5.65 24.48
CA ILE A 368 -10.91 5.89 25.31
C ILE A 368 -10.68 5.39 26.74
N LEU A 369 -10.10 4.20 26.91
CA LEU A 369 -9.78 3.65 28.23
C LEU A 369 -8.82 4.57 29.00
N VAL A 370 -7.73 5.00 28.36
CA VAL A 370 -6.76 5.93 28.94
C VAL A 370 -7.41 7.27 29.30
N LEU A 371 -8.29 7.78 28.45
CA LEU A 371 -9.05 9.01 28.73
C LEU A 371 -9.95 8.87 29.95
N ILE A 372 -10.67 7.74 30.08
CA ILE A 372 -11.51 7.45 31.24
C ILE A 372 -10.67 7.38 32.52
N ILE A 373 -9.54 6.68 32.49
CA ILE A 373 -8.61 6.58 33.62
C ILE A 373 -8.05 7.95 33.99
N GLY A 374 -7.60 8.72 33.00
CA GLY A 374 -7.04 10.06 33.21
C GLY A 374 -8.09 11.05 33.77
N LEU A 375 -9.31 11.03 33.24
CA LEU A 375 -10.40 11.86 33.73
C LEU A 375 -10.81 11.49 35.18
N SER A 376 -10.90 10.18 35.43
CA SER A 376 -11.19 9.66 36.79
C SER A 376 -10.11 10.05 37.79
N GLY A 377 -8.83 9.91 37.40
CA GLY A 377 -7.67 10.36 38.18
C GLY A 377 -7.68 11.87 38.42
N GLY A 378 -7.97 12.66 37.38
CA GLY A 378 -8.12 14.10 37.50
C GLY A 378 -9.26 14.54 38.45
N LEU A 379 -10.40 13.87 38.39
CA LEU A 379 -11.52 14.12 39.30
C LEU A 379 -11.18 13.71 40.74
N LEU A 380 -10.48 12.60 40.96
CA LEU A 380 -9.99 12.18 42.26
C LEU A 380 -8.98 13.19 42.82
N LEU A 381 -8.05 13.63 42.04
CA LEU A 381 -7.05 14.65 42.41
C LEU A 381 -7.73 15.98 42.77
N SER A 382 -8.71 16.41 41.94
CA SER A 382 -9.52 17.58 42.22
C SER A 382 -10.23 17.51 43.56
N ARG A 383 -10.84 16.36 43.86
CA ARG A 383 -11.54 16.13 45.16
C ARG A 383 -10.58 16.05 46.34
N ARG A 384 -9.41 15.43 46.13
CA ARG A 384 -8.46 15.19 47.20
C ARG A 384 -7.53 16.36 47.51
N ILE A 385 -7.18 17.17 46.55
CA ILE A 385 -6.17 18.26 46.70
C ILE A 385 -6.82 19.62 46.45
N VAL A 386 -7.40 19.82 45.27
CA VAL A 386 -7.83 21.16 44.86
C VAL A 386 -8.95 21.73 45.73
N ARG A 387 -10.01 20.98 45.97
CA ARG A 387 -11.14 21.45 46.77
C ARG A 387 -10.79 21.79 48.25
N PRO A 388 -10.01 20.98 48.98
CA PRO A 388 -9.59 21.36 50.33
C PRO A 388 -8.69 22.59 50.34
N VAL A 389 -7.80 22.75 49.36
CA VAL A 389 -6.95 23.98 49.23
C VAL A 389 -7.82 25.20 48.92
N GLU A 390 -8.81 25.09 48.03
CA GLU A 390 -9.79 26.15 47.77
C GLU A 390 -10.57 26.55 49.08
N SER A 391 -10.91 25.56 49.90
CA SER A 391 -11.61 25.82 51.17
C SER A 391 -10.73 26.59 52.19
N ILE A 392 -9.42 26.26 52.22
CA ILE A 392 -8.46 27.00 53.08
C ILE A 392 -8.27 28.42 52.55
N THR A 393 -8.18 28.59 51.25
CA THR A 393 -8.07 29.92 50.61
C THR A 393 -9.33 30.77 50.89
N GLY A 394 -10.52 30.16 50.77
CA GLY A 394 -11.79 30.80 51.12
C GLY A 394 -11.88 31.20 52.60
N ALA A 395 -11.37 30.35 53.49
CA ALA A 395 -11.28 30.65 54.90
C ALA A 395 -10.30 31.79 55.18
N ALA A 396 -9.19 31.90 54.40
CA ALA A 396 -8.24 33.03 54.53
C ALA A 396 -8.87 34.35 54.13
N LEU A 397 -9.64 34.36 53.06
CA LEU A 397 -10.39 35.56 52.65
C LEU A 397 -11.45 35.93 53.69
N ALA A 398 -12.20 34.98 54.20
CA ALA A 398 -13.21 35.20 55.26
C ALA A 398 -12.56 35.73 56.54
N LEU A 399 -11.35 35.30 56.88
CA LEU A 399 -10.60 35.83 58.01
C LEU A 399 -10.22 37.30 57.82
N SER A 400 -9.79 37.68 56.59
CA SER A 400 -9.53 39.07 56.24
C SER A 400 -10.77 39.95 56.31
N ASP A 401 -11.92 39.43 55.94
CA ASP A 401 -13.23 40.12 55.97
C ASP A 401 -13.91 40.10 57.34
N GLY A 402 -13.28 39.47 58.34
CA GLY A 402 -13.82 39.36 59.70
C GLY A 402 -15.01 38.42 59.83
N THR A 403 -15.28 37.58 58.84
CA THR A 403 -16.42 36.63 58.76
C THR A 403 -16.00 35.14 58.88
N PHE A 404 -14.77 34.92 59.35
CA PHE A 404 -14.20 33.56 59.44
C PHE A 404 -14.93 32.69 60.45
N ASP A 405 -15.43 31.52 59.96
CA ASP A 405 -15.96 30.47 60.80
C ASP A 405 -14.95 29.27 60.83
N PRO A 406 -14.36 28.97 61.99
CA PRO A 406 -13.48 27.81 62.16
C PRO A 406 -14.09 26.47 61.72
N ALA A 407 -15.42 26.31 61.82
CA ALA A 407 -16.14 25.09 61.44
C ALA A 407 -16.08 24.83 59.94
N SER A 408 -15.88 25.87 59.10
CA SER A 408 -15.72 25.75 57.65
C SER A 408 -14.54 24.88 57.22
N LEU A 409 -13.52 24.73 58.08
CA LEU A 409 -12.32 23.94 57.85
C LEU A 409 -12.38 22.51 58.47
N ASN A 410 -13.46 22.13 59.18
CA ASN A 410 -13.52 20.85 59.87
C ASN A 410 -13.28 19.66 58.92
N ALA A 411 -13.88 19.66 57.73
CA ALA A 411 -13.73 18.58 56.76
C ALA A 411 -12.29 18.48 56.22
N ALA A 412 -11.62 19.60 56.00
CA ALA A 412 -10.23 19.64 55.56
C ALA A 412 -9.26 19.26 56.69
N ALA A 413 -9.52 19.74 57.93
CA ALA A 413 -8.70 19.49 59.12
C ALA A 413 -8.78 18.03 59.61
N ALA A 414 -9.83 17.28 59.30
CA ALA A 414 -9.98 15.89 59.61
C ALA A 414 -9.05 14.95 58.81
N ARG A 415 -8.41 15.44 57.78
CA ARG A 415 -7.46 14.67 56.96
C ARG A 415 -6.16 14.40 57.68
N LYS A 416 -5.50 13.26 57.31
CA LYS A 416 -4.22 12.84 57.90
C LYS A 416 -3.00 13.17 57.05
N ASP A 417 -3.19 13.90 55.92
CA ASP A 417 -2.14 14.31 54.97
C ASP A 417 -1.69 15.77 55.23
N GLU A 418 -0.78 16.27 54.40
CA GLU A 418 -0.18 17.59 54.47
C GLU A 418 -1.26 18.71 54.31
N VAL A 419 -2.29 18.43 53.51
CA VAL A 419 -3.42 19.36 53.32
C VAL A 419 -4.25 19.46 54.62
N GLY A 420 -4.42 18.32 55.34
CA GLY A 420 -5.06 18.31 56.65
C GLY A 420 -4.23 19.02 57.71
N GLU A 421 -2.89 18.91 57.67
CA GLU A 421 -2.02 19.64 58.58
C GLU A 421 -2.09 21.16 58.34
N LEU A 422 -2.07 21.57 57.05
CA LEU A 422 -2.27 22.96 56.68
C LEU A 422 -3.59 23.51 57.15
N ALA A 423 -4.68 22.77 56.97
CA ALA A 423 -6.01 23.15 57.44
C ALA A 423 -6.10 23.32 58.98
N ARG A 424 -5.51 22.37 59.73
CA ARG A 424 -5.43 22.45 61.21
C ARG A 424 -4.63 23.66 61.68
N THR A 425 -3.48 23.89 61.05
CA THR A 425 -2.63 25.04 61.40
C THR A 425 -3.31 26.38 61.08
N PHE A 426 -3.96 26.47 59.92
CA PHE A 426 -4.71 27.63 59.52
C PHE A 426 -5.90 27.91 60.44
N ARG A 427 -6.68 26.87 60.80
CA ARG A 427 -7.81 26.95 61.71
C ARG A 427 -7.36 27.51 63.08
N ARG A 428 -6.26 26.97 63.65
CA ARG A 428 -5.69 27.46 64.91
C ARG A 428 -5.28 28.88 64.85
N MET A 429 -4.60 29.28 63.79
CA MET A 429 -4.19 30.69 63.57
C MET A 429 -5.41 31.64 63.47
N GLY A 430 -6.48 31.21 62.76
CA GLY A 430 -7.69 31.99 62.65
C GLY A 430 -8.43 32.15 63.97
N GLU A 431 -8.53 31.07 64.79
CA GLU A 431 -9.08 31.10 66.12
C GLU A 431 -8.32 32.04 67.04
N GLU A 432 -6.97 32.03 66.98
CA GLU A 432 -6.14 32.93 67.74
C GLU A 432 -6.34 34.43 67.36
N ILE A 433 -6.46 34.69 66.06
CA ILE A 433 -6.69 36.05 65.54
C ILE A 433 -8.05 36.57 66.03
N ILE A 434 -9.11 35.75 65.89
CA ILE A 434 -10.45 36.14 66.36
C ILE A 434 -10.46 36.43 67.86
N GLU A 435 -9.81 35.56 68.65
CA GLU A 435 -9.74 35.75 70.12
C GLU A 435 -8.97 37.03 70.47
N ARG A 436 -7.88 37.35 69.79
CA ARG A 436 -7.16 38.62 69.96
C ARG A 436 -8.02 39.82 69.59
N GLU A 437 -8.73 39.76 68.50
CA GLU A 437 -9.60 40.83 68.05
C GLU A 437 -10.76 41.04 69.02
N ARG A 438 -11.35 39.98 69.56
CA ARG A 438 -12.37 40.03 70.57
C ARG A 438 -11.84 40.71 71.82
N LYS A 439 -10.64 40.30 72.33
CA LYS A 439 -10.03 40.90 73.51
C LYS A 439 -9.71 42.39 73.28
N LEU A 440 -9.23 42.77 72.12
CA LEU A 440 -9.00 44.14 71.75
C LEU A 440 -10.29 44.98 71.74
N ARG A 441 -11.36 44.45 71.16
CA ARG A 441 -12.68 45.09 71.13
C ARG A 441 -13.23 45.26 72.54
N GLU A 442 -13.09 44.25 73.41
CA GLU A 442 -13.50 44.34 74.81
C GLU A 442 -12.65 45.37 75.57
N GLN A 443 -11.35 45.46 75.32
CA GLN A 443 -10.51 46.51 75.89
C GLN A 443 -10.89 47.92 75.40
N VAL A 444 -11.15 48.06 74.11
CA VAL A 444 -11.61 49.36 73.56
C VAL A 444 -12.97 49.76 74.16
N ALA A 445 -13.91 48.80 74.26
CA ALA A 445 -15.21 49.04 74.85
C ALA A 445 -15.07 49.46 76.31
N ARG A 446 -14.24 48.78 77.15
CA ARG A 446 -13.95 49.17 78.51
C ARG A 446 -13.32 50.58 78.58
N LEU A 447 -12.38 50.89 77.73
CA LEU A 447 -11.77 52.19 77.69
C LEU A 447 -12.79 53.26 77.30
N THR A 448 -13.69 52.97 76.35
CA THR A 448 -14.75 53.90 75.95
C THR A 448 -15.73 54.17 77.11
N VAL A 449 -16.13 53.11 77.85
CA VAL A 449 -16.97 53.29 78.99
C VAL A 449 -16.28 54.15 80.11
N VAL A 450 -14.98 53.88 80.35
CA VAL A 450 -14.23 54.69 81.35
C VAL A 450 -14.11 56.17 80.89
N VAL A 451 -13.89 56.43 79.58
CA VAL A 451 -13.85 57.80 79.05
C VAL A 451 -15.22 58.51 79.15
N ASP A 452 -16.30 57.81 78.87
CA ASP A 452 -17.68 58.31 79.01
C ASP A 452 -18.04 58.62 80.48
N HIS A 453 -17.70 57.68 81.41
CA HIS A 453 -17.88 57.98 82.84
C HIS A 453 -17.02 59.18 83.31
N GLY A 454 -15.79 59.30 82.83
CA GLY A 454 -14.91 60.44 83.07
C GLY A 454 -15.49 61.75 82.52
N LYS A 455 -16.08 61.75 81.34
CA LYS A 455 -16.77 62.89 80.76
C LYS A 455 -18.06 63.22 81.51
N VAL A 456 -18.84 62.25 81.88
CA VAL A 456 -20.07 62.49 82.73
C VAL A 456 -19.70 63.00 84.10
N ALA A 457 -18.69 62.43 84.77
CA ALA A 457 -18.21 62.89 86.04
C ALA A 457 -17.70 64.35 85.97
N LYS A 458 -16.95 64.67 84.94
CA LYS A 458 -16.47 66.04 84.68
C LYS A 458 -17.61 67.03 84.38
N ALA A 459 -18.57 66.65 83.56
CA ALA A 459 -19.77 67.45 83.28
C ALA A 459 -20.68 67.61 84.54
N VAL A 460 -20.78 66.61 85.39
CA VAL A 460 -21.49 66.74 86.69
C VAL A 460 -20.72 67.63 87.64
N GLU A 461 -19.40 67.54 87.70
CA GLU A 461 -18.54 68.47 88.49
C GLU A 461 -18.64 69.89 88.03
N GLU A 462 -18.59 70.12 86.69
CA GLU A 462 -18.75 71.46 86.10
C GLU A 462 -20.13 72.07 86.33
N ILE A 463 -21.19 71.27 86.40
CA ILE A 463 -22.55 71.68 86.68
C ILE A 463 -22.73 71.95 88.19
N THR A 464 -22.12 71.13 89.09
CA THR A 464 -22.23 71.34 90.54
C THR A 464 -21.38 72.46 91.07
N GLU A 465 -20.32 72.87 90.32
CA GLU A 465 -19.52 74.11 90.68
C GLU A 465 -20.08 75.42 90.14
N THR A 466 -21.09 75.38 89.27
CA THR A 466 -21.70 76.57 88.76
C THR A 466 -22.39 77.39 89.90
N GLU A 467 -22.15 78.64 89.93
CA GLU A 467 -22.79 79.57 90.90
C GLU A 467 -24.31 79.41 90.96
N TYR A 468 -24.92 78.91 89.89
CA TYR A 468 -26.34 78.64 89.78
C TYR A 468 -26.74 77.42 90.64
N PHE A 469 -25.96 76.37 90.62
CA PHE A 469 -26.24 75.15 91.40
C PHE A 469 -25.97 75.37 92.89
N GLN A 470 -24.97 76.13 93.27
CA GLN A 470 -24.67 76.53 94.59
C GLN A 470 -25.82 77.43 95.17
N ARG A 471 -26.34 78.33 94.42
CA ARG A 471 -27.52 79.15 94.81
C ARG A 471 -28.83 78.28 94.94
N LEU A 472 -28.95 77.29 94.08
CA LEU A 472 -30.09 76.36 94.17
C LEU A 472 -30.00 75.44 95.38
N LYS A 473 -28.85 75.01 95.80
CA LYS A 473 -28.57 74.26 97.02
C LYS A 473 -28.79 75.13 98.25
N GLU A 474 -28.28 76.30 98.27
CA GLU A 474 -28.57 77.27 99.40
C GLU A 474 -30.05 77.54 99.49
N ARG A 475 -30.77 77.67 98.39
CA ARG A 475 -32.22 77.88 98.44
C ARG A 475 -32.98 76.61 98.91
N ALA A 476 -32.52 75.42 98.52
CA ALA A 476 -33.10 74.14 98.96
C ALA A 476 -32.86 73.90 100.47
N ASP A 477 -31.63 74.22 100.92
CA ASP A 477 -31.30 74.13 102.38
C ASP A 477 -32.05 75.16 103.23
N ALA A 478 -32.26 76.38 102.66
CA ALA A 478 -33.06 77.40 103.33
C ALA A 478 -34.58 77.04 103.37
N LEU A 479 -35.08 76.31 102.40
CA LEU A 479 -36.46 75.82 102.41
C LEU A 479 -36.62 74.56 103.33
N ARG A 480 -35.58 73.80 103.53
CA ARG A 480 -35.58 72.65 104.43
C ARG A 480 -35.53 73.04 105.87
N ASN A 481 -34.77 74.11 106.18
CA ASN A 481 -34.69 74.66 107.53
C ASN A 481 -35.88 75.60 107.93
N ARG A 482 -36.89 75.69 107.04
CA ARG A 482 -38.11 76.48 107.32
C ARG A 482 -39.35 75.61 107.66
N ASN A 483 -39.16 74.29 107.66
CA ASN A 483 -40.23 73.28 108.00
C ASN A 483 -39.91 72.40 109.22
N ASP A 484 -38.97 72.80 110.03
CA ASP A 484 -38.81 72.34 111.45
C ASP A 484 -39.27 73.38 112.41
#